data_379313d99d71da3bc697b9e230e1f0e3
#
_entry.id   379313d99d71da3bc697b9e230e1f0e3
#
_cell.length_a   1.000
_cell.length_b   1.000
_cell.length_c   1.000
_cell.angle_alpha   90.00
_cell.angle_beta   90.00
_cell.angle_gamma   90.00
#
_symmetry.space_group_name_H-M   'P 1'
#
loop_
_entity.id
_entity.type
_entity.pdbx_description
1 polymer ?
#
loop_
_entity_poly.entity_id
_entity_poly.type
_entity_poly.pdbx_seq_one_letter_code
_entity_poly.pdbx_strand_id
1 'polypeptide(L)'
;MNSFKRKAKRITDKYDVPIRNVRDIYDRRYPEHDYLKYWRVIRYWTLRKYGLKSQDLDMLLFLYSEGYFDNERFEEYNNVLSWDINRFRRLLDQGWIHVWREKTHNSRALYEITEKGRRAVNTMYKKLNREEISTDRHTNPMFLKDTIYSDKVMRNFIRKMNLEMKEAKRRNRQEILERRQRLSQVLSSEPPQK
;
A
#
# COMPACT_ATOMS: atom_id res chain seq x y z
N MET A 1 13.25 -28.89 28.29
CA MET A 1 12.31 -28.20 27.33
C MET A 1 11.05 -27.81 28.11
N ASN A 2 10.99 -26.60 28.63
CA ASN A 2 9.85 -26.11 29.39
C ASN A 2 8.86 -25.44 28.45
N SER A 3 7.79 -26.16 28.15
CA SER A 3 6.63 -25.63 27.46
C SER A 3 5.91 -24.63 28.40
N PHE A 4 6.13 -23.34 28.17
CA PHE A 4 5.32 -22.30 28.81
C PHE A 4 3.90 -22.32 28.21
N LYS A 5 3.04 -23.18 28.77
CA LYS A 5 1.60 -23.06 28.57
C LYS A 5 1.11 -21.84 29.35
N ARG A 6 1.15 -20.63 28.74
CA ARG A 6 0.44 -19.48 29.29
C ARG A 6 -1.06 -19.76 29.23
N LYS A 7 -1.71 -19.83 30.41
CA LYS A 7 -3.17 -19.89 30.47
C LYS A 7 -3.74 -18.60 29.86
N ALA A 8 -4.39 -18.70 28.72
CA ALA A 8 -5.12 -17.59 28.16
C ALA A 8 -6.17 -17.11 29.16
N LYS A 9 -6.09 -15.83 29.56
CA LYS A 9 -7.07 -15.20 30.43
C LYS A 9 -8.39 -15.13 29.65
N ARG A 10 -9.39 -15.89 30.01
CA ARG A 10 -10.71 -15.84 29.40
C ARG A 10 -11.38 -14.53 29.82
N ILE A 11 -11.57 -13.64 28.86
CA ILE A 11 -12.43 -12.47 29.03
C ILE A 11 -13.80 -12.92 28.56
N THR A 12 -14.80 -12.82 29.40
CA THR A 12 -16.21 -13.06 29.05
C THR A 12 -16.89 -11.73 28.72
N ASP A 13 -17.83 -11.76 27.80
CA ASP A 13 -18.72 -10.63 27.55
C ASP A 13 -19.83 -10.54 28.62
N LYS A 14 -20.71 -9.57 28.51
CA LYS A 14 -21.85 -9.39 29.43
C LYS A 14 -22.83 -10.58 29.48
N TYR A 15 -22.69 -11.55 28.60
CA TYR A 15 -23.53 -12.77 28.51
C TYR A 15 -22.75 -14.04 28.90
N ASP A 16 -21.58 -13.88 29.51
CA ASP A 16 -20.71 -14.99 29.92
C ASP A 16 -20.19 -15.87 28.77
N VAL A 17 -20.25 -15.38 27.54
CA VAL A 17 -19.70 -16.06 26.38
C VAL A 17 -18.19 -15.81 26.34
N PRO A 18 -17.34 -16.86 26.33
CA PRO A 18 -15.89 -16.64 26.26
C PRO A 18 -15.53 -15.94 24.94
N ILE A 19 -15.14 -14.68 25.06
CA ILE A 19 -14.57 -13.94 23.93
C ILE A 19 -13.25 -14.62 23.58
N ARG A 20 -13.15 -15.18 22.40
CA ARG A 20 -11.90 -15.70 21.86
C ARG A 20 -10.86 -14.59 21.93
N ASN A 21 -9.94 -14.65 22.88
CA ASN A 21 -8.83 -13.73 22.92
C ASN A 21 -8.16 -13.74 21.55
N VAL A 22 -8.11 -12.58 20.95
CA VAL A 22 -7.24 -12.33 19.80
C VAL A 22 -5.86 -12.81 20.23
N ARG A 23 -5.31 -13.77 19.49
CA ARG A 23 -4.01 -14.39 19.77
C ARG A 23 -3.01 -13.34 20.20
N ASP A 24 -2.33 -13.59 21.29
CA ASP A 24 -1.24 -12.75 21.74
C ASP A 24 -0.32 -12.43 20.54
N ILE A 25 -0.07 -11.17 20.37
CA ILE A 25 0.71 -10.57 19.29
C ILE A 25 2.15 -11.16 19.22
N TYR A 26 2.57 -11.89 20.24
CA TYR A 26 3.93 -12.39 20.44
C TYR A 26 4.40 -13.49 19.48
N ASP A 27 3.48 -14.21 18.83
CA ASP A 27 3.83 -15.29 17.90
C ASP A 27 3.89 -14.85 16.44
N ARG A 28 3.56 -13.61 16.15
CA ARG A 28 3.70 -13.04 14.81
C ARG A 28 5.02 -12.31 14.68
N ARG A 29 5.89 -12.82 13.83
CA ARG A 29 6.98 -12.00 13.30
C ARG A 29 6.36 -10.95 12.38
N TYR A 30 6.23 -9.73 12.89
CA TYR A 30 5.86 -8.60 12.03
C TYR A 30 7.08 -8.22 11.21
N PRO A 31 6.97 -8.18 9.88
CA PRO A 31 7.98 -7.51 9.09
C PRO A 31 8.08 -6.06 9.61
N GLU A 32 9.26 -5.49 9.53
CA GLU A 32 9.52 -4.09 9.94
C GLU A 32 8.48 -3.12 9.36
N HIS A 33 7.89 -3.52 8.24
CA HIS A 33 6.81 -2.83 7.56
C HIS A 33 5.74 -3.80 7.04
N ASP A 34 4.55 -3.74 7.62
CA ASP A 34 3.41 -4.54 7.15
C ASP A 34 2.67 -3.80 6.03
N TYR A 35 3.04 -4.11 4.80
CA TYR A 35 2.39 -3.56 3.60
C TYR A 35 0.93 -4.04 3.45
N LEU A 36 0.61 -5.22 3.96
CA LEU A 36 -0.70 -5.84 3.74
C LEU A 36 -1.77 -5.30 4.67
N LYS A 37 -1.40 -4.75 5.83
CA LYS A 37 -2.34 -4.26 6.83
C LYS A 37 -3.39 -3.30 6.25
N TYR A 38 -2.96 -2.41 5.38
CA TYR A 38 -3.82 -1.40 4.76
C TYR A 38 -3.97 -1.55 3.25
N TRP A 39 -3.49 -2.67 2.69
CA TRP A 39 -3.55 -2.95 1.26
C TRP A 39 -4.94 -2.70 0.68
N ARG A 40 -5.97 -3.29 1.30
CA ARG A 40 -7.37 -3.18 0.83
C ARG A 40 -7.85 -1.73 0.79
N VAL A 41 -7.50 -0.94 1.80
CA VAL A 41 -7.92 0.47 1.90
C VAL A 41 -7.22 1.31 0.84
N ILE A 42 -5.90 1.16 0.71
CA ILE A 42 -5.07 1.90 -0.24
C ILE A 42 -5.45 1.55 -1.68
N ARG A 43 -5.63 0.25 -1.97
CA ARG A 43 -6.07 -0.23 -3.27
C ARG A 43 -7.43 0.37 -3.64
N TYR A 44 -8.41 0.27 -2.74
CA TYR A 44 -9.74 0.83 -2.96
C TYR A 44 -9.70 2.35 -3.21
N TRP A 45 -8.92 3.07 -2.42
CA TRP A 45 -8.73 4.50 -2.61
C TRP A 45 -8.09 4.83 -3.97
N THR A 46 -7.07 4.09 -4.39
CA THR A 46 -6.41 4.27 -5.68
C THR A 46 -7.40 4.07 -6.83
N LEU A 47 -8.20 3.00 -6.78
CA LEU A 47 -9.24 2.73 -7.78
C LEU A 47 -10.24 3.89 -7.88
N ARG A 48 -10.72 4.40 -6.73
CA ARG A 48 -11.68 5.51 -6.68
C ARG A 48 -11.08 6.83 -7.14
N LYS A 49 -9.84 7.10 -6.78
CA LYS A 49 -9.14 8.34 -7.14
C LYS A 49 -8.87 8.45 -8.64
N TYR A 50 -8.48 7.35 -9.25
CA TYR A 50 -8.05 7.33 -10.65
C TYR A 50 -9.10 6.77 -11.61
N GLY A 51 -10.24 6.30 -11.11
CA GLY A 51 -11.30 5.71 -11.94
C GLY A 51 -10.89 4.38 -12.60
N LEU A 52 -10.00 3.61 -11.98
CA LEU A 52 -9.51 2.36 -12.49
C LEU A 52 -10.40 1.18 -12.08
N LYS A 53 -10.49 0.17 -12.94
CA LYS A 53 -10.97 -1.15 -12.54
C LYS A 53 -9.88 -1.91 -11.76
N SER A 54 -10.30 -2.88 -10.97
CA SER A 54 -9.40 -3.66 -10.11
C SER A 54 -8.26 -4.31 -10.88
N GLN A 55 -8.60 -5.06 -11.92
CA GLN A 55 -7.63 -5.77 -12.74
C GLN A 55 -6.77 -4.83 -13.60
N ASP A 56 -7.31 -3.65 -13.97
CA ASP A 56 -6.55 -2.65 -14.72
C ASP A 56 -5.45 -2.04 -13.84
N LEU A 57 -5.74 -1.81 -12.55
CA LEU A 57 -4.71 -1.39 -11.59
C LEU A 57 -3.64 -2.48 -11.39
N ASP A 58 -4.07 -3.73 -11.24
CA ASP A 58 -3.14 -4.85 -11.06
C ASP A 58 -2.23 -4.99 -12.30
N MET A 59 -2.79 -4.84 -13.52
CA MET A 59 -2.01 -4.80 -14.74
C MET A 59 -0.97 -3.67 -14.73
N LEU A 60 -1.37 -2.46 -14.34
CA LEU A 60 -0.44 -1.33 -14.27
C LEU A 60 0.69 -1.56 -13.24
N LEU A 61 0.41 -2.27 -12.14
CA LEU A 61 1.44 -2.63 -11.16
C LEU A 61 2.46 -3.62 -11.74
N PHE A 62 2.02 -4.60 -12.53
CA PHE A 62 2.92 -5.52 -13.22
C PHE A 62 3.77 -4.80 -14.27
N LEU A 63 3.11 -4.04 -15.15
CA LEU A 63 3.79 -3.35 -16.25
C LEU A 63 4.75 -2.25 -15.76
N TYR A 64 4.52 -1.71 -14.56
CA TYR A 64 5.39 -0.69 -13.98
C TYR A 64 6.82 -1.18 -13.76
N SER A 65 6.98 -2.44 -13.39
CA SER A 65 8.30 -3.06 -13.18
C SER A 65 9.01 -3.47 -14.47
N GLU A 66 8.26 -3.67 -15.56
CA GLU A 66 8.83 -4.07 -16.85
C GLU A 66 9.53 -2.91 -17.59
N GLY A 67 9.06 -1.68 -17.39
CA GLY A 67 9.51 -0.52 -18.18
C GLY A 67 8.89 -0.52 -19.56
N TYR A 68 9.56 -1.12 -20.55
CA TYR A 68 9.02 -1.34 -21.89
C TYR A 68 8.52 -2.77 -22.03
N PHE A 69 7.39 -2.95 -22.71
CA PHE A 69 6.78 -4.26 -22.93
C PHE A 69 6.18 -4.34 -24.34
N ASP A 70 6.08 -5.54 -24.87
CA ASP A 70 5.36 -5.83 -26.11
C ASP A 70 3.98 -6.44 -25.80
N ASN A 71 3.21 -6.71 -26.85
CA ASN A 71 1.88 -7.28 -26.71
C ASN A 71 1.91 -8.71 -26.12
N GLU A 72 2.96 -9.47 -26.37
CA GLU A 72 3.11 -10.84 -25.87
C GLU A 72 3.27 -10.82 -24.34
N ARG A 73 4.11 -9.91 -23.82
CA ARG A 73 4.27 -9.72 -22.37
C ARG A 73 3.00 -9.21 -21.71
N PHE A 74 2.27 -8.33 -22.39
CA PHE A 74 0.98 -7.88 -21.90
C PHE A 74 -0.02 -9.05 -21.78
N GLU A 75 -0.11 -9.92 -22.79
CA GLU A 75 -1.02 -11.07 -22.78
C GLU A 75 -0.63 -12.11 -21.72
N GLU A 76 0.64 -12.32 -21.42
CA GLU A 76 1.05 -13.16 -20.29
C GLU A 76 0.41 -12.69 -18.98
N TYR A 77 0.51 -11.41 -18.67
CA TYR A 77 -0.10 -10.83 -17.47
C TYR A 77 -1.64 -10.83 -17.53
N ASN A 78 -2.20 -10.59 -18.69
CA ASN A 78 -3.64 -10.63 -18.92
C ASN A 78 -4.22 -12.01 -18.58
N ASN A 79 -3.53 -13.07 -18.95
CA ASN A 79 -3.92 -14.45 -18.63
C ASN A 79 -3.82 -14.76 -17.13
N VAL A 80 -2.80 -14.26 -16.47
CA VAL A 80 -2.59 -14.44 -15.00
C VAL A 80 -3.66 -13.72 -14.19
N LEU A 81 -4.05 -12.52 -14.60
CA LEU A 81 -4.99 -11.67 -13.83
C LEU A 81 -6.45 -12.07 -13.99
N SER A 82 -6.87 -12.36 -15.13
CA SER A 82 -8.16 -12.78 -15.67
C SER A 82 -8.25 -12.27 -17.08
N TRP A 83 -8.39 -13.18 -18.02
CA TRP A 83 -8.39 -12.84 -19.43
C TRP A 83 -9.50 -11.83 -19.77
N ASP A 84 -9.12 -10.72 -20.40
CA ASP A 84 -10.01 -9.67 -20.90
C ASP A 84 -9.45 -9.13 -22.22
N ILE A 85 -10.04 -9.54 -23.34
CA ILE A 85 -9.60 -9.18 -24.68
C ILE A 85 -9.58 -7.66 -24.93
N ASN A 86 -10.40 -6.90 -24.21
CA ASN A 86 -10.52 -5.46 -24.40
C ASN A 86 -9.61 -4.65 -23.46
N ARG A 87 -8.89 -5.31 -22.53
CA ARG A 87 -8.09 -4.61 -21.52
C ARG A 87 -7.00 -3.74 -22.16
N PHE A 88 -6.25 -4.31 -23.09
CA PHE A 88 -5.17 -3.60 -23.77
C PHE A 88 -5.68 -2.31 -24.44
N ARG A 89 -6.72 -2.45 -25.29
CA ARG A 89 -7.32 -1.33 -25.98
C ARG A 89 -7.86 -0.29 -25.01
N ARG A 90 -8.57 -0.72 -23.96
CA ARG A 90 -9.10 0.18 -22.94
C ARG A 90 -8.00 0.97 -22.23
N LEU A 91 -6.90 0.34 -21.86
CA LEU A 91 -5.77 1.03 -21.22
C LEU A 91 -5.08 2.02 -22.17
N LEU A 92 -4.98 1.67 -23.45
CA LEU A 92 -4.45 2.55 -24.49
C LEU A 92 -5.37 3.76 -24.71
N ASP A 93 -6.68 3.53 -24.94
CA ASP A 93 -7.68 4.57 -25.21
C ASP A 93 -7.84 5.54 -24.02
N GLN A 94 -7.71 5.02 -22.80
CA GLN A 94 -7.76 5.85 -21.60
C GLN A 94 -6.44 6.54 -21.27
N GLY A 95 -5.39 6.31 -22.05
CA GLY A 95 -4.08 6.92 -21.88
C GLY A 95 -3.33 6.46 -20.63
N TRP A 96 -3.47 5.20 -20.23
CA TRP A 96 -2.68 4.58 -19.18
C TRP A 96 -1.38 4.00 -19.67
N ILE A 97 -1.39 3.52 -20.92
CA ILE A 97 -0.25 3.05 -21.69
C ILE A 97 -0.21 3.78 -23.02
N HIS A 98 0.93 3.82 -23.64
CA HIS A 98 1.08 4.39 -24.99
C HIS A 98 2.12 3.61 -25.80
N VAL A 99 2.11 3.83 -27.11
CA VAL A 99 3.13 3.28 -28.00
C VAL A 99 4.42 4.08 -27.80
N TRP A 100 5.46 3.41 -27.33
CA TRP A 100 6.81 3.98 -27.25
C TRP A 100 7.54 3.85 -28.59
N ARG A 101 7.40 2.71 -29.26
CA ARG A 101 7.97 2.45 -30.59
C ARG A 101 6.98 1.69 -31.43
N GLU A 102 6.70 2.20 -32.61
CA GLU A 102 5.82 1.53 -33.57
C GLU A 102 6.44 0.24 -34.11
N LYS A 103 5.59 -0.66 -34.58
CA LYS A 103 6.00 -1.87 -35.28
C LYS A 103 6.69 -1.50 -36.59
N THR A 104 7.85 -2.09 -36.85
CA THR A 104 8.54 -2.04 -38.14
C THR A 104 8.61 -3.42 -38.76
N HIS A 105 9.12 -3.53 -40.00
CA HIS A 105 9.26 -4.82 -40.65
C HIS A 105 10.06 -5.84 -39.82
N ASN A 106 11.10 -5.35 -39.12
CA ASN A 106 12.04 -6.20 -38.38
C ASN A 106 11.88 -6.12 -36.85
N SER A 107 10.91 -5.36 -36.32
CA SER A 107 10.74 -5.22 -34.87
C SER A 107 9.29 -5.10 -34.44
N ARG A 108 8.98 -5.69 -33.29
CA ARG A 108 7.66 -5.58 -32.65
C ARG A 108 7.42 -4.16 -32.14
N ALA A 109 6.15 -3.79 -32.03
CA ALA A 109 5.77 -2.57 -31.31
C ALA A 109 6.15 -2.72 -29.83
N LEU A 110 6.64 -1.63 -29.25
CA LEU A 110 6.89 -1.52 -27.82
C LEU A 110 5.99 -0.45 -27.21
N TYR A 111 5.55 -0.73 -26.02
CA TYR A 111 4.66 0.11 -25.24
C TYR A 111 5.30 0.46 -23.91
N GLU A 112 4.86 1.53 -23.29
CA GLU A 112 5.22 1.88 -21.92
C GLU A 112 4.04 2.49 -21.18
N ILE A 113 4.14 2.53 -19.86
CA ILE A 113 3.16 3.21 -19.02
C ILE A 113 3.35 4.71 -19.14
N THR A 114 2.26 5.44 -19.39
CA THR A 114 2.27 6.90 -19.44
C THR A 114 2.63 7.51 -18.09
N GLU A 115 2.96 8.81 -18.10
CA GLU A 115 3.18 9.57 -16.87
C GLU A 115 1.96 9.54 -15.93
N LYS A 116 0.75 9.52 -16.48
CA LYS A 116 -0.50 9.33 -15.73
C LYS A 116 -0.51 7.99 -14.98
N GLY A 117 -0.14 6.92 -15.66
CA GLY A 117 -0.04 5.59 -15.06
C GLY A 117 1.06 5.50 -14.00
N ARG A 118 2.25 6.04 -14.31
CA ARG A 118 3.37 6.11 -13.34
C ARG A 118 2.98 6.88 -12.08
N ARG A 119 2.27 8.00 -12.21
CA ARG A 119 1.77 8.76 -11.04
C ARG A 119 0.80 7.95 -10.20
N ALA A 120 -0.12 7.21 -10.81
CA ALA A 120 -1.07 6.38 -10.07
C ALA A 120 -0.35 5.30 -9.26
N VAL A 121 0.56 4.56 -9.89
CA VAL A 121 1.36 3.51 -9.27
C VAL A 121 2.27 4.09 -8.17
N ASN A 122 3.04 5.13 -8.46
CA ASN A 122 3.93 5.78 -7.48
C ASN A 122 3.15 6.32 -6.28
N THR A 123 1.97 6.91 -6.51
CA THR A 123 1.12 7.39 -5.42
C THR A 123 0.66 6.23 -4.54
N MET A 124 0.30 5.10 -5.12
CA MET A 124 -0.07 3.91 -4.37
C MET A 124 1.10 3.41 -3.51
N TYR A 125 2.31 3.28 -4.09
CA TYR A 125 3.51 2.88 -3.34
C TYR A 125 3.85 3.85 -2.20
N LYS A 126 3.73 5.17 -2.42
CA LYS A 126 3.90 6.17 -1.36
C LYS A 126 2.94 5.93 -0.19
N LYS A 127 1.66 5.61 -0.48
CA LYS A 127 0.68 5.31 0.57
C LYS A 127 0.98 3.99 1.28
N LEU A 128 1.46 2.98 0.57
CA LEU A 128 1.97 1.74 1.16
C LEU A 128 3.18 2.00 2.07
N ASN A 129 4.03 2.96 1.72
CA ASN A 129 5.17 3.41 2.52
C ASN A 129 4.80 4.41 3.65
N ARG A 130 3.59 4.26 4.21
CA ARG A 130 3.10 5.04 5.37
C ARG A 130 2.92 6.55 5.10
N GLU A 131 2.66 6.95 3.86
CA GLU A 131 2.20 8.29 3.58
C GLU A 131 0.68 8.39 3.80
N GLU A 132 0.22 9.41 4.50
CA GLU A 132 -1.19 9.61 4.83
C GLU A 132 -2.05 9.84 3.57
N ILE A 133 -3.26 9.31 3.59
CA ILE A 133 -4.28 9.60 2.57
C ILE A 133 -5.02 10.88 2.99
N SER A 134 -5.08 11.85 2.08
CA SER A 134 -5.83 13.08 2.33
C SER A 134 -7.29 12.81 2.68
N THR A 135 -7.79 13.51 3.70
CA THR A 135 -9.21 13.50 4.09
C THR A 135 -9.97 14.68 3.53
N ASP A 136 -9.29 15.53 2.77
CA ASP A 136 -9.89 16.69 2.13
C ASP A 136 -10.80 16.28 0.96
N ARG A 137 -11.96 16.93 0.86
CA ARG A 137 -12.99 16.64 -0.15
C ARG A 137 -12.56 16.97 -1.56
N HIS A 138 -11.68 17.96 -1.74
CA HIS A 138 -11.22 18.39 -3.06
C HIS A 138 -10.19 17.42 -3.66
N THR A 139 -9.41 16.78 -2.80
CA THR A 139 -8.33 15.87 -3.24
C THR A 139 -8.69 14.40 -3.18
N ASN A 140 -9.76 14.06 -2.43
CA ASN A 140 -10.17 12.67 -2.22
C ASN A 140 -11.67 12.48 -2.52
N PRO A 141 -12.02 11.86 -3.65
CA PRO A 141 -13.42 11.70 -4.07
C PRO A 141 -14.25 10.89 -3.08
N MET A 142 -13.62 10.05 -2.25
CA MET A 142 -14.31 9.29 -1.24
C MET A 142 -14.92 10.17 -0.12
N PHE A 143 -14.46 11.41 0.06
CA PHE A 143 -14.94 12.34 1.09
C PHE A 143 -16.01 13.32 0.59
N LEU A 144 -16.50 13.18 -0.62
CA LEU A 144 -17.62 13.95 -1.16
C LEU A 144 -18.92 13.63 -0.39
N LYS A 145 -19.89 14.57 -0.39
CA LYS A 145 -21.17 14.39 0.34
C LYS A 145 -21.95 13.17 -0.17
N ASP A 146 -22.07 13.05 -1.49
CA ASP A 146 -22.91 12.05 -2.16
C ASP A 146 -22.09 10.84 -2.60
N THR A 147 -21.51 10.14 -1.63
CA THR A 147 -20.71 8.94 -1.87
C THR A 147 -21.48 7.68 -1.53
N ILE A 148 -21.13 6.59 -2.21
CA ILE A 148 -21.68 5.25 -1.96
C ILE A 148 -21.33 4.74 -0.55
N TYR A 149 -22.12 3.79 -0.06
CA TYR A 149 -21.93 3.22 1.27
C TYR A 149 -20.51 2.69 1.51
N SER A 150 -19.93 2.01 0.51
CA SER A 150 -18.56 1.48 0.61
C SER A 150 -17.52 2.59 0.85
N ASP A 151 -17.67 3.75 0.23
CA ASP A 151 -16.78 4.89 0.48
C ASP A 151 -16.92 5.38 1.94
N LYS A 152 -18.13 5.41 2.48
CA LYS A 152 -18.37 5.82 3.88
C LYS A 152 -17.65 4.88 4.86
N VAL A 153 -17.72 3.57 4.62
CA VAL A 153 -17.01 2.57 5.41
C VAL A 153 -15.49 2.79 5.31
N MET A 154 -14.96 2.94 4.11
CA MET A 154 -13.52 3.13 3.89
C MET A 154 -12.97 4.44 4.47
N ARG A 155 -13.78 5.51 4.59
CA ARG A 155 -13.38 6.75 5.28
C ARG A 155 -12.92 6.48 6.72
N ASN A 156 -13.64 5.63 7.44
CA ASN A 156 -13.28 5.30 8.81
C ASN A 156 -11.95 4.55 8.89
N PHE A 157 -11.73 3.61 7.96
CA PHE A 157 -10.44 2.92 7.86
C PHE A 157 -9.30 3.87 7.48
N ILE A 158 -9.52 4.83 6.56
CA ILE A 158 -8.52 5.85 6.20
C ILE A 158 -8.16 6.69 7.43
N ARG A 159 -9.15 7.16 8.20
CA ARG A 159 -8.89 7.94 9.42
C ARG A 159 -8.09 7.15 10.44
N LYS A 160 -8.47 5.88 10.68
CA LYS A 160 -7.74 5.00 11.58
C LYS A 160 -6.30 4.77 11.11
N MET A 161 -6.11 4.46 9.83
CA MET A 161 -4.80 4.28 9.21
C MET A 161 -3.91 5.53 9.38
N ASN A 162 -4.45 6.72 9.06
CA ASN A 162 -3.72 7.97 9.19
C ASN A 162 -3.31 8.24 10.66
N LEU A 163 -4.18 7.95 11.62
CA LEU A 163 -3.88 8.09 13.04
C LEU A 163 -2.71 7.17 13.44
N GLU A 164 -2.79 5.89 13.11
CA GLU A 164 -1.73 4.94 13.42
C GLU A 164 -0.39 5.32 12.75
N MET A 165 -0.44 5.85 11.52
CA MET A 165 0.76 6.34 10.83
C MET A 165 1.38 7.56 11.52
N LYS A 166 0.56 8.48 12.02
CA LYS A 166 1.03 9.63 12.80
C LYS A 166 1.70 9.19 14.10
N GLU A 167 1.07 8.27 14.82
CA GLU A 167 1.61 7.73 16.06
C GLU A 167 2.92 6.97 15.84
N ALA A 168 3.00 6.18 14.77
CA ALA A 168 4.23 5.49 14.40
C ALA A 168 5.38 6.47 14.06
N LYS A 169 5.09 7.54 13.32
CA LYS A 169 6.06 8.58 13.03
C LYS A 169 6.53 9.32 14.31
N ARG A 170 5.62 9.57 15.23
CA ARG A 170 5.96 10.20 16.53
C ARG A 170 6.89 9.31 17.34
N ARG A 171 6.56 8.02 17.47
CA ARG A 171 7.40 7.03 18.18
C ARG A 171 8.80 6.95 17.57
N ASN A 172 8.91 6.77 16.27
CA ASN A 172 10.20 6.71 15.58
C ASN A 172 11.03 7.99 15.79
N ARG A 173 10.40 9.17 15.73
CA ARG A 173 11.08 10.44 16.00
C ARG A 173 11.60 10.51 17.45
N GLN A 174 10.84 10.04 18.41
CA GLN A 174 11.26 9.98 19.81
C GLN A 174 12.46 9.04 20.01
N GLU A 175 12.38 7.83 19.45
CA GLU A 175 13.49 6.86 19.50
C GLU A 175 14.78 7.41 18.89
N ILE A 176 14.68 8.10 17.75
CA ILE A 176 15.85 8.74 17.12
C ILE A 176 16.43 9.83 18.03
N LEU A 177 15.61 10.65 18.68
CA LEU A 177 16.07 11.68 19.60
C LEU A 177 16.75 11.08 20.83
N GLU A 178 16.16 10.07 21.44
CA GLU A 178 16.74 9.35 22.58
C GLU A 178 18.07 8.69 22.21
N ARG A 179 18.14 8.05 21.02
CA ARG A 179 19.37 7.45 20.53
C ARG A 179 20.48 8.50 20.34
N ARG A 180 20.14 9.67 19.79
CA ARG A 180 21.09 10.77 19.64
C ARG A 180 21.60 11.28 20.98
N GLN A 181 20.70 11.44 21.97
CA GLN A 181 21.08 11.87 23.32
C GLN A 181 22.01 10.87 24.01
N ARG A 182 21.73 9.57 23.90
CA ARG A 182 22.63 8.52 24.43
C ARG A 182 24.00 8.56 23.78
N LEU A 183 24.08 8.71 22.46
CA LEU A 183 25.33 8.82 21.74
C LEU A 183 26.13 10.06 22.16
N SER A 184 25.48 11.22 22.34
CA SER A 184 26.15 12.44 22.80
C SER A 184 26.69 12.31 24.23
N GLN A 185 25.97 11.62 25.11
CA GLN A 185 26.43 11.35 26.49
C GLN A 185 27.66 10.44 26.51
N VAL A 186 27.67 9.39 25.66
CA VAL A 186 28.82 8.48 25.55
C VAL A 186 30.07 9.23 25.04
N LEU A 187 29.91 10.04 23.99
CA LEU A 187 31.01 10.83 23.42
C LEU A 187 31.57 11.90 24.38
N SER A 188 30.69 12.42 25.24
CA SER A 188 31.13 13.41 26.26
C SER A 188 31.76 12.79 27.51
N SER A 189 31.60 11.48 27.70
CA SER A 189 32.15 10.71 28.84
C SER A 189 33.48 10.03 28.54
N GLU A 190 33.95 10.02 27.29
CA GLU A 190 35.30 9.54 26.99
C GLU A 190 36.36 10.57 27.48
N PRO A 191 37.30 10.18 28.34
CA PRO A 191 38.37 11.09 28.78
C PRO A 191 39.31 11.38 27.60
N PRO A 192 39.88 12.57 27.52
CA PRO A 192 40.84 12.92 26.45
C PRO A 192 42.00 11.93 26.47
N GLN A 193 42.17 11.22 25.37
CA GLN A 193 43.34 10.37 25.20
C GLN A 193 44.61 11.25 25.27
N LYS A 194 45.48 10.92 26.24
CA LYS A 194 46.79 11.54 26.41
C LYS A 194 47.75 11.00 25.36
#